data_960495eb2ac87ee51ce784e2cfb9e86c
#
_entry.id   960495eb2ac87ee51ce784e2cfb9e86c
#
_cell.length_a   1.000
_cell.length_b   1.000
_cell.length_c   1.000
_cell.angle_alpha   90.00
_cell.angle_beta   90.00
_cell.angle_gamma   90.00
#
_symmetry.space_group_name_H-M   'P 1'
#
loop_
_entity.id
_entity.type
_entity.pdbx_description
1 polymer ?
#
loop_
_entity_poly.entity_id
_entity_poly.type
_entity_poly.pdbx_seq_one_letter_code
_entity_poly.pdbx_strand_id
1 'polypeptide(L)'
;ELNYIQDEVTEDNKVMLKNRVNGLYIDFFLPNVSNLGHYFRHLYHILKYIDDSQLSDSKKYADLLQAQLSNAELYMIAINGISNYGRKKMLPLMDKYGLLENYNANGDMLTVRLLSIFYKKTKNKYLIHKTGKIIFVGGVHGVGKSTFASMIKSKNSQIDSLSCSDIIKWENSAHKEVENVGETQNKLLRNLPYFIDQDKNYILDGHFCLLTEHGGIERVPIEVFETMSPSMIVVLKEEPNVICQRLNQRDSHNYSLELITEFQRKEIIYAKEVADTLGVPLEECNSTNCKNVILSVLGSF
;
A
#
# COMPACT_ATOMS: atom_id res chain seq x y z
N GLU A 1 16.51 -9.72 10.45
CA GLU A 1 15.82 -11.04 10.44
C GLU A 1 14.39 -10.95 9.90
N LEU A 2 13.65 -9.83 10.10
CA LEU A 2 12.32 -9.63 9.52
C LEU A 2 12.34 -9.51 7.99
N ASN A 3 13.43 -9.04 7.39
CA ASN A 3 13.58 -8.92 5.93
C ASN A 3 13.57 -10.28 5.18
N TYR A 4 13.79 -11.39 5.87
CA TYR A 4 13.71 -12.75 5.30
C TYR A 4 12.26 -13.29 5.22
N ILE A 5 11.25 -12.53 5.68
CA ILE A 5 9.86 -12.99 5.80
C ILE A 5 8.95 -12.35 4.74
N GLN A 6 9.47 -11.52 3.85
CA GLN A 6 8.66 -10.69 2.93
C GLN A 6 7.65 -11.50 2.11
N ASP A 7 8.05 -12.66 1.59
CA ASP A 7 7.20 -13.53 0.77
C ASP A 7 6.21 -14.39 1.58
N GLU A 8 6.35 -14.42 2.91
CA GLU A 8 5.58 -15.30 3.81
C GLU A 8 4.46 -14.58 4.57
N VAL A 9 4.31 -13.24 4.44
CA VAL A 9 3.29 -12.47 5.17
C VAL A 9 1.96 -12.52 4.44
N THR A 10 1.25 -13.65 4.57
CA THR A 10 -0.08 -13.91 4.00
C THR A 10 -1.03 -14.45 5.07
N GLU A 11 -2.35 -14.41 4.79
CA GLU A 11 -3.35 -15.04 5.68
C GLU A 11 -3.12 -16.55 5.83
N ASP A 12 -2.70 -17.24 4.75
CA ASP A 12 -2.44 -18.67 4.75
C ASP A 12 -1.30 -19.05 5.71
N ASN A 13 -0.31 -18.16 5.84
CA ASN A 13 0.85 -18.33 6.71
C ASN A 13 0.66 -17.77 8.12
N LYS A 14 -0.55 -17.36 8.48
CA LYS A 14 -0.86 -16.67 9.76
C LYS A 14 -0.37 -17.40 11.00
N VAL A 15 -0.49 -18.72 11.03
CA VAL A 15 -0.06 -19.55 12.19
C VAL A 15 1.47 -19.54 12.31
N MET A 16 2.17 -19.70 11.18
CA MET A 16 3.62 -19.65 11.12
C MET A 16 4.15 -18.26 11.53
N LEU A 17 3.58 -17.20 10.95
CA LEU A 17 3.92 -15.81 11.27
C LEU A 17 3.73 -15.50 12.76
N LYS A 18 2.61 -15.96 13.32
CA LYS A 18 2.35 -15.83 14.76
C LYS A 18 3.45 -16.47 15.60
N ASN A 19 3.83 -17.71 15.26
CA ASN A 19 4.86 -18.44 16.01
C ASN A 19 6.22 -17.75 15.90
N ARG A 20 6.56 -17.23 14.73
CA ARG A 20 7.81 -16.50 14.48
C ARG A 20 7.84 -15.16 15.22
N VAL A 21 6.76 -14.36 15.12
CA VAL A 21 6.62 -13.11 15.89
C VAL A 21 6.71 -13.41 17.38
N ASN A 22 6.07 -14.48 17.86
CA ASN A 22 6.11 -14.85 19.26
C ASN A 22 7.53 -15.23 19.72
N GLY A 23 8.30 -15.97 18.91
CA GLY A 23 9.69 -16.30 19.21
C GLY A 23 10.54 -15.04 19.37
N LEU A 24 10.57 -14.16 18.36
CA LEU A 24 11.29 -12.89 18.38
C LEU A 24 10.85 -11.99 19.55
N TYR A 25 9.55 -11.96 19.82
CA TYR A 25 9.02 -11.18 20.94
C TYR A 25 9.47 -11.74 22.31
N ILE A 26 9.51 -13.05 22.50
CA ILE A 26 9.96 -13.69 23.74
C ILE A 26 11.42 -13.35 24.01
N ASP A 27 12.28 -13.47 23.01
CA ASP A 27 13.72 -13.18 23.13
C ASP A 27 13.96 -11.72 23.54
N PHE A 28 13.13 -10.80 23.06
CA PHE A 28 13.16 -9.40 23.48
C PHE A 28 12.51 -9.17 24.84
N PHE A 29 11.35 -9.77 25.09
CA PHE A 29 10.50 -9.46 26.25
C PHE A 29 11.04 -10.03 27.56
N LEU A 30 11.55 -11.28 27.56
CA LEU A 30 11.99 -11.92 28.80
C LEU A 30 13.11 -11.16 29.54
N PRO A 31 14.18 -10.67 28.88
CA PRO A 31 15.18 -9.85 29.55
C PRO A 31 14.63 -8.51 30.07
N ASN A 32 13.52 -8.01 29.49
CA ASN A 32 12.92 -6.71 29.80
C ASN A 32 11.61 -6.82 30.59
N VAL A 33 11.24 -7.99 31.06
CA VAL A 33 9.92 -8.25 31.69
C VAL A 33 9.68 -7.40 32.94
N SER A 34 10.70 -7.11 33.74
CA SER A 34 10.61 -6.24 34.90
C SER A 34 10.21 -4.81 34.55
N ASN A 35 10.66 -4.32 33.39
CA ASN A 35 10.40 -2.96 32.93
C ASN A 35 9.13 -2.84 32.05
N LEU A 36 8.83 -3.86 31.25
CA LEU A 36 7.74 -3.83 30.30
C LEU A 36 6.46 -4.54 30.78
N GLY A 37 6.61 -5.52 31.66
CA GLY A 37 5.48 -6.36 32.08
C GLY A 37 4.39 -5.59 32.81
N HIS A 38 4.75 -4.63 33.67
CA HIS A 38 3.77 -3.78 34.35
C HIS A 38 3.10 -2.79 33.39
N TYR A 39 3.85 -2.27 32.41
CA TYR A 39 3.35 -1.35 31.38
C TYR A 39 2.23 -1.99 30.55
N PHE A 40 2.46 -3.19 29.99
CA PHE A 40 1.42 -3.88 29.22
C PHE A 40 0.22 -4.30 30.08
N ARG A 41 0.44 -4.71 31.34
CA ARG A 41 -0.67 -5.00 32.26
C ARG A 41 -1.49 -3.76 32.58
N HIS A 42 -0.85 -2.62 32.80
CA HIS A 42 -1.54 -1.36 33.08
C HIS A 42 -2.43 -0.96 31.91
N LEU A 43 -1.90 -0.94 30.70
CA LEU A 43 -2.67 -0.65 29.47
C LEU A 43 -3.84 -1.62 29.28
N TYR A 44 -3.60 -2.92 29.50
CA TYR A 44 -4.65 -3.92 29.43
C TYR A 44 -5.78 -3.62 30.42
N HIS A 45 -5.45 -3.30 31.67
CA HIS A 45 -6.47 -3.00 32.69
C HIS A 45 -7.24 -1.73 32.39
N ILE A 46 -6.61 -0.70 31.82
CA ILE A 46 -7.31 0.51 31.38
C ILE A 46 -8.32 0.16 30.27
N LEU A 47 -7.87 -0.52 29.20
CA LEU A 47 -8.76 -0.92 28.11
C LEU A 47 -9.89 -1.85 28.59
N LYS A 48 -9.56 -2.79 29.47
CA LYS A 48 -10.55 -3.68 30.07
C LYS A 48 -11.56 -2.91 30.92
N TYR A 49 -11.13 -1.94 31.72
CA TYR A 49 -12.02 -1.10 32.50
C TYR A 49 -12.97 -0.30 31.59
N ILE A 50 -12.46 0.28 30.49
CA ILE A 50 -13.26 0.97 29.48
C ILE A 50 -14.30 0.01 28.88
N ASP A 51 -13.91 -1.22 28.60
CA ASP A 51 -14.76 -2.25 28.00
C ASP A 51 -15.86 -2.71 28.97
N ASP A 52 -15.50 -3.00 30.21
CA ASP A 52 -16.40 -3.48 31.25
C ASP A 52 -17.38 -2.39 31.72
N SER A 53 -17.03 -1.11 31.61
CA SER A 53 -17.84 0.03 32.07
C SER A 53 -19.13 0.25 31.29
N GLN A 54 -19.26 -0.33 30.09
CA GLN A 54 -20.42 -0.21 29.17
C GLN A 54 -20.88 1.24 28.95
N LEU A 55 -19.94 2.20 29.03
CA LEU A 55 -20.23 3.61 28.77
C LEU A 55 -20.64 3.81 27.30
N SER A 56 -21.61 4.67 27.05
CA SER A 56 -22.04 5.04 25.69
C SER A 56 -20.88 5.59 24.83
N ASP A 57 -19.88 6.18 25.47
CA ASP A 57 -18.75 6.86 24.85
C ASP A 57 -17.41 6.11 25.06
N SER A 58 -17.44 4.80 25.28
CA SER A 58 -16.22 3.97 25.51
C SER A 58 -15.11 4.21 24.50
N LYS A 59 -15.46 4.44 23.22
CA LYS A 59 -14.49 4.76 22.17
C LYS A 59 -13.71 6.05 22.47
N LYS A 60 -14.36 7.10 22.95
CA LYS A 60 -13.68 8.37 23.30
C LYS A 60 -12.61 8.20 24.39
N TYR A 61 -12.86 7.35 25.37
CA TYR A 61 -11.86 7.07 26.42
C TYR A 61 -10.69 6.25 25.87
N ALA A 62 -10.95 5.32 24.95
CA ALA A 62 -9.88 4.60 24.26
C ALA A 62 -9.06 5.54 23.37
N ASP A 63 -9.69 6.53 22.71
CA ASP A 63 -9.01 7.54 21.90
C ASP A 63 -8.12 8.46 22.77
N LEU A 64 -8.58 8.83 23.97
CA LEU A 64 -7.75 9.56 24.92
C LEU A 64 -6.53 8.76 25.37
N LEU A 65 -6.70 7.45 25.60
CA LEU A 65 -5.57 6.57 25.91
C LEU A 65 -4.61 6.49 24.72
N GLN A 66 -5.12 6.29 23.51
CA GLN A 66 -4.31 6.25 22.30
C GLN A 66 -3.49 7.54 22.11
N ALA A 67 -4.07 8.70 22.38
CA ALA A 67 -3.40 10.01 22.26
C ALA A 67 -2.20 10.18 23.20
N GLN A 68 -2.08 9.36 24.25
CA GLN A 68 -0.94 9.36 25.17
C GLN A 68 0.20 8.45 24.70
N LEU A 69 -0.02 7.61 23.68
CA LEU A 69 0.93 6.61 23.21
C LEU A 69 1.73 7.14 22.04
N SER A 70 3.04 7.04 22.14
CA SER A 70 3.95 7.28 21.02
C SER A 70 3.82 6.18 19.96
N ASN A 71 4.30 6.48 18.75
CA ASN A 71 4.30 5.51 17.65
C ASN A 71 5.09 4.23 17.98
N ALA A 72 6.21 4.37 18.70
CA ALA A 72 7.01 3.23 19.14
C ALA A 72 6.25 2.36 20.19
N GLU A 73 5.52 2.97 21.11
CA GLU A 73 4.69 2.27 22.08
C GLU A 73 3.53 1.53 21.38
N LEU A 74 2.86 2.18 20.42
CA LEU A 74 1.81 1.53 19.62
C LEU A 74 2.34 0.30 18.88
N TYR A 75 3.55 0.37 18.30
CA TYR A 75 4.21 -0.77 17.68
C TYR A 75 4.46 -1.90 18.70
N MET A 76 5.08 -1.58 19.83
CA MET A 76 5.39 -2.55 20.86
C MET A 76 4.14 -3.23 21.44
N ILE A 77 3.07 -2.48 21.65
CA ILE A 77 1.77 -2.99 22.12
C ILE A 77 1.14 -3.88 21.04
N ALA A 78 1.26 -3.50 19.77
CA ALA A 78 0.75 -4.29 18.64
C ALA A 78 1.43 -5.66 18.57
N ILE A 79 2.77 -5.70 18.65
CA ILE A 79 3.54 -6.95 18.65
C ILE A 79 3.24 -7.79 19.91
N ASN A 80 3.11 -7.16 21.09
CA ASN A 80 2.63 -7.83 22.29
C ASN A 80 1.27 -8.48 22.06
N GLY A 81 0.32 -7.77 21.43
CA GLY A 81 -1.00 -8.28 21.10
C GLY A 81 -0.96 -9.52 20.19
N ILE A 82 -0.03 -9.61 19.24
CA ILE A 82 0.13 -10.79 18.36
C ILE A 82 0.76 -11.96 19.14
N SER A 83 1.63 -11.69 20.09
CA SER A 83 2.34 -12.70 20.89
C SER A 83 1.40 -13.53 21.79
N ASN A 84 1.92 -14.61 22.33
CA ASN A 84 1.16 -15.45 23.28
C ASN A 84 0.78 -14.70 24.57
N TYR A 85 1.48 -13.62 24.93
CA TYR A 85 1.20 -12.83 26.11
C TYR A 85 -0.06 -11.97 25.98
N GLY A 86 -0.23 -11.29 24.84
CA GLY A 86 -1.32 -10.34 24.64
C GLY A 86 -2.51 -10.87 23.82
N ARG A 87 -2.30 -11.92 23.00
CA ARG A 87 -3.26 -12.32 21.95
C ARG A 87 -4.67 -12.63 22.44
N LYS A 88 -4.80 -13.29 23.58
CA LYS A 88 -6.13 -13.69 24.09
C LYS A 88 -6.87 -12.55 24.78
N LYS A 89 -6.16 -11.57 25.30
CA LYS A 89 -6.72 -10.52 26.17
C LYS A 89 -6.57 -9.13 25.57
N MET A 90 -5.36 -8.75 25.15
CA MET A 90 -5.04 -7.41 24.68
C MET A 90 -5.47 -7.16 23.23
N LEU A 91 -5.16 -8.08 22.32
CA LEU A 91 -5.47 -7.92 20.88
C LEU A 91 -6.97 -7.67 20.63
N PRO A 92 -7.92 -8.42 21.20
CA PRO A 92 -9.35 -8.18 20.96
C PRO A 92 -9.82 -6.79 21.38
N LEU A 93 -9.27 -6.26 22.48
CA LEU A 93 -9.61 -4.92 22.98
C LEU A 93 -8.98 -3.83 22.08
N MET A 94 -7.71 -4.01 21.69
CA MET A 94 -7.04 -3.09 20.78
C MET A 94 -7.76 -2.99 19.44
N ASP A 95 -8.17 -4.13 18.88
CA ASP A 95 -8.88 -4.19 17.60
C ASP A 95 -10.30 -3.64 17.72
N LYS A 96 -11.01 -3.93 18.82
CA LYS A 96 -12.34 -3.40 19.11
C LYS A 96 -12.36 -1.88 19.18
N TYR A 97 -11.38 -1.29 19.88
CA TYR A 97 -11.31 0.15 20.13
C TYR A 97 -10.43 0.90 19.12
N GLY A 98 -9.87 0.21 18.11
CA GLY A 98 -9.07 0.83 17.09
C GLY A 98 -7.79 1.48 17.62
N LEU A 99 -7.13 0.87 18.62
CA LEU A 99 -5.96 1.47 19.26
C LEU A 99 -4.80 1.75 18.31
N LEU A 100 -4.77 1.10 17.14
CA LEU A 100 -3.77 1.33 16.10
C LEU A 100 -4.25 2.27 14.98
N GLU A 101 -5.38 2.96 15.11
CA GLU A 101 -5.91 3.84 14.06
C GLU A 101 -4.91 4.93 13.64
N ASN A 102 -4.13 5.45 14.58
CA ASN A 102 -3.13 6.49 14.33
C ASN A 102 -1.68 5.96 14.28
N TYR A 103 -1.47 4.63 14.35
CA TYR A 103 -0.14 4.07 14.22
C TYR A 103 0.41 4.32 12.81
N ASN A 104 1.61 4.89 12.73
CA ASN A 104 2.31 5.16 11.49
C ASN A 104 3.55 4.25 11.38
N ALA A 105 3.54 3.33 10.43
CA ALA A 105 4.66 2.42 10.18
C ALA A 105 5.85 3.09 9.47
N ASN A 106 5.79 4.40 9.18
CA ASN A 106 6.85 5.17 8.52
C ASN A 106 7.37 4.53 7.21
N GLY A 107 6.48 3.87 6.47
CA GLY A 107 6.82 3.17 5.23
C GLY A 107 7.34 1.75 5.42
N ASP A 108 7.39 1.23 6.65
CA ASP A 108 7.65 -0.20 6.90
C ASP A 108 6.42 -1.05 6.55
N MET A 109 6.41 -1.51 5.31
CA MET A 109 5.29 -2.24 4.73
C MET A 109 5.15 -3.65 5.27
N LEU A 110 6.25 -4.27 5.69
CA LEU A 110 6.20 -5.58 6.33
C LEU A 110 5.40 -5.51 7.63
N THR A 111 5.66 -4.49 8.44
CA THR A 111 4.87 -4.24 9.65
C THR A 111 3.40 -3.96 9.31
N VAL A 112 3.09 -3.15 8.30
CA VAL A 112 1.70 -2.89 7.87
C VAL A 112 0.98 -4.18 7.49
N ARG A 113 1.58 -5.02 6.65
CA ARG A 113 0.99 -6.32 6.24
C ARG A 113 0.82 -7.24 7.45
N LEU A 114 1.85 -7.38 8.29
CA LEU A 114 1.78 -8.20 9.49
C LEU A 114 0.63 -7.75 10.41
N LEU A 115 0.53 -6.47 10.69
CA LEU A 115 -0.53 -5.95 11.56
C LEU A 115 -1.92 -6.13 10.93
N SER A 116 -2.08 -5.95 9.62
CA SER A 116 -3.36 -6.13 8.92
C SER A 116 -3.90 -7.56 9.00
N ILE A 117 -3.01 -8.56 9.09
CA ILE A 117 -3.41 -9.96 9.27
C ILE A 117 -4.05 -10.22 10.64
N PHE A 118 -3.61 -9.51 11.67
CA PHE A 118 -4.04 -9.75 13.04
C PHE A 118 -5.10 -8.77 13.56
N TYR A 119 -5.06 -7.51 13.10
CA TYR A 119 -5.97 -6.43 13.52
C TYR A 119 -7.00 -6.14 12.43
N LYS A 120 -8.11 -6.89 12.42
CA LYS A 120 -9.10 -6.89 11.34
C LYS A 120 -10.15 -5.80 11.42
N LYS A 121 -10.43 -5.26 12.62
CA LYS A 121 -11.45 -4.24 12.87
C LYS A 121 -10.86 -2.84 12.96
N THR A 122 -9.55 -2.74 13.13
CA THR A 122 -8.86 -1.46 13.22
C THR A 122 -8.91 -0.74 11.88
N LYS A 123 -9.56 0.42 11.86
CA LYS A 123 -9.64 1.32 10.70
C LYS A 123 -8.40 2.21 10.59
N ASN A 124 -7.22 1.62 10.61
CA ASN A 124 -5.99 2.38 10.47
C ASN A 124 -5.78 2.75 8.99
N LYS A 125 -5.59 4.05 8.70
CA LYS A 125 -5.33 4.54 7.34
C LYS A 125 -4.02 3.99 6.74
N TYR A 126 -3.13 3.49 7.57
CA TYR A 126 -1.87 2.85 7.15
C TYR A 126 -1.96 1.32 7.12
N LEU A 127 -2.97 0.71 7.78
CA LEU A 127 -3.26 -0.72 7.75
C LEU A 127 -4.34 -0.95 6.68
N ILE A 128 -3.93 -1.26 5.47
CA ILE A 128 -4.84 -1.37 4.34
C ILE A 128 -5.66 -2.67 4.44
N HIS A 129 -6.83 -2.61 5.09
CA HIS A 129 -7.87 -3.63 4.97
C HIS A 129 -8.73 -3.27 3.76
N LYS A 130 -8.47 -3.88 2.61
CA LYS A 130 -9.24 -3.57 1.41
C LYS A 130 -10.53 -4.37 1.38
N THR A 131 -11.67 -3.70 1.43
CA THR A 131 -12.93 -4.21 0.87
C THR A 131 -13.10 -3.72 -0.56
N GLY A 132 -12.61 -2.53 -0.87
CA GLY A 132 -12.52 -2.01 -2.22
C GLY A 132 -11.32 -2.57 -3.00
N LYS A 133 -11.46 -2.65 -4.31
CA LYS A 133 -10.44 -3.16 -5.22
C LYS A 133 -9.62 -2.02 -5.83
N ILE A 134 -8.33 -2.27 -6.01
CA ILE A 134 -7.44 -1.40 -6.79
C ILE A 134 -7.10 -2.13 -8.08
N ILE A 135 -7.28 -1.46 -9.21
CA ILE A 135 -6.72 -1.88 -10.49
C ILE A 135 -5.57 -0.94 -10.82
N PHE A 136 -4.37 -1.50 -10.96
CA PHE A 136 -3.20 -0.72 -11.32
C PHE A 136 -3.10 -0.62 -12.85
N VAL A 137 -3.01 0.61 -13.35
CA VAL A 137 -2.88 0.90 -14.79
C VAL A 137 -1.50 1.49 -15.06
N GLY A 138 -0.63 0.72 -15.69
CA GLY A 138 0.73 1.11 -16.03
C GLY A 138 0.96 1.39 -17.50
N GLY A 139 2.15 1.92 -17.79
CA GLY A 139 2.62 2.22 -19.13
C GLY A 139 3.42 3.52 -19.19
N VAL A 140 4.17 3.74 -20.25
CA VAL A 140 5.05 4.91 -20.38
C VAL A 140 4.29 6.24 -20.33
N HIS A 141 5.00 7.33 -20.06
CA HIS A 141 4.44 8.67 -20.17
C HIS A 141 3.85 8.90 -21.56
N GLY A 142 2.71 9.58 -21.66
CA GLY A 142 2.07 9.89 -22.95
C GLY A 142 1.30 8.73 -23.61
N VAL A 143 1.30 7.51 -23.03
CA VAL A 143 0.60 6.34 -23.59
C VAL A 143 -0.93 6.46 -23.52
N GLY A 144 -1.51 7.25 -22.60
CA GLY A 144 -2.96 7.47 -22.49
C GLY A 144 -3.61 6.93 -21.23
N LYS A 145 -2.85 6.70 -20.14
CA LYS A 145 -3.37 6.19 -18.86
C LYS A 145 -4.54 6.99 -18.30
N SER A 146 -4.40 8.32 -18.24
CA SER A 146 -5.46 9.20 -17.69
C SER A 146 -6.74 9.18 -18.56
N THR A 147 -6.60 9.01 -19.90
CA THR A 147 -7.73 8.85 -20.81
C THR A 147 -8.45 7.52 -20.52
N PHE A 148 -7.71 6.43 -20.37
CA PHE A 148 -8.24 5.12 -20.01
C PHE A 148 -9.00 5.17 -18.68
N ALA A 149 -8.39 5.74 -17.64
CA ALA A 149 -9.01 5.91 -16.33
C ALA A 149 -10.31 6.75 -16.40
N SER A 150 -10.32 7.83 -17.19
CA SER A 150 -11.51 8.65 -17.43
C SER A 150 -12.62 7.89 -18.13
N MET A 151 -12.29 6.99 -19.09
CA MET A 151 -13.29 6.14 -19.74
C MET A 151 -13.93 5.14 -18.77
N ILE A 152 -13.17 4.56 -17.85
CA ILE A 152 -13.71 3.69 -16.80
C ILE A 152 -14.65 4.49 -15.89
N LYS A 153 -14.21 5.63 -15.39
CA LYS A 153 -15.00 6.50 -14.50
C LYS A 153 -16.30 6.98 -15.15
N SER A 154 -16.27 7.27 -16.46
CA SER A 154 -17.49 7.67 -17.20
C SER A 154 -18.54 6.58 -17.30
N LYS A 155 -18.13 5.30 -17.24
CA LYS A 155 -19.00 4.12 -17.29
C LYS A 155 -19.47 3.67 -15.91
N ASN A 156 -18.68 3.92 -14.86
CA ASN A 156 -19.02 3.61 -13.48
C ASN A 156 -18.47 4.71 -12.55
N SER A 157 -19.37 5.59 -12.12
CA SER A 157 -19.06 6.74 -11.26
C SER A 157 -18.65 6.35 -9.82
N GLN A 158 -18.84 5.09 -9.43
CA GLN A 158 -18.43 4.58 -8.11
C GLN A 158 -16.95 4.21 -8.07
N ILE A 159 -16.26 4.24 -9.21
CA ILE A 159 -14.83 3.98 -9.30
C ILE A 159 -14.11 5.32 -9.33
N ASP A 160 -13.21 5.53 -8.36
CA ASP A 160 -12.36 6.70 -8.32
C ASP A 160 -11.05 6.44 -9.08
N SER A 161 -10.42 7.52 -9.56
CA SER A 161 -9.13 7.47 -10.27
C SER A 161 -8.11 8.32 -9.54
N LEU A 162 -6.94 7.74 -9.27
CA LEU A 162 -5.83 8.38 -8.60
C LEU A 162 -4.56 8.20 -9.44
N SER A 163 -3.69 9.21 -9.44
CA SER A 163 -2.37 9.13 -10.07
C SER A 163 -1.28 8.98 -9.01
N CYS A 164 -0.41 7.99 -9.16
CA CYS A 164 0.77 7.83 -8.29
C CYS A 164 1.62 9.10 -8.24
N SER A 165 1.74 9.82 -9.37
CA SER A 165 2.52 11.06 -9.44
C SER A 165 1.91 12.18 -8.61
N ASP A 166 0.58 12.27 -8.50
CA ASP A 166 -0.10 13.29 -7.70
C ASP A 166 0.01 12.97 -6.20
N ILE A 167 -0.09 11.71 -5.85
CA ILE A 167 0.11 11.22 -4.48
C ILE A 167 1.53 11.52 -3.99
N ILE A 168 2.54 11.32 -4.83
CA ILE A 168 3.95 11.60 -4.51
C ILE A 168 4.18 13.10 -4.29
N LYS A 169 3.54 13.96 -5.09
CA LYS A 169 3.70 15.42 -5.03
C LYS A 169 2.93 16.11 -3.90
N TRP A 170 2.04 15.41 -3.23
CA TRP A 170 1.14 15.99 -2.23
C TRP A 170 1.86 16.76 -1.11
N GLU A 171 3.06 16.32 -0.71
CA GLU A 171 3.85 16.99 0.34
C GLU A 171 4.81 18.08 -0.18
N ASN A 172 5.14 18.11 -1.49
CA ASN A 172 6.12 19.04 -2.06
C ASN A 172 5.81 19.38 -3.51
N SER A 173 5.22 20.56 -3.73
CA SER A 173 4.86 21.05 -5.06
C SER A 173 6.03 21.59 -5.91
N ALA A 174 7.30 21.51 -5.47
CA ALA A 174 8.38 22.32 -6.04
C ALA A 174 9.40 21.57 -6.95
N HIS A 175 9.57 20.25 -6.87
CA HIS A 175 10.59 19.55 -7.65
C HIS A 175 10.06 18.36 -8.45
N LYS A 176 10.24 18.42 -9.79
CA LYS A 176 9.80 17.40 -10.76
C LYS A 176 10.82 16.27 -11.00
N GLU A 177 11.97 16.31 -10.36
CA GLU A 177 13.10 15.40 -10.63
C GLU A 177 13.16 14.30 -9.59
N VAL A 178 13.28 13.05 -10.06
CA VAL A 178 13.38 11.84 -9.23
C VAL A 178 14.87 11.61 -8.98
N GLU A 179 15.41 12.18 -7.90
CA GLU A 179 16.80 11.96 -7.51
C GLU A 179 17.05 10.51 -7.04
N ASN A 180 16.03 9.86 -6.45
CA ASN A 180 16.12 8.50 -5.95
C ASN A 180 14.78 7.77 -6.09
N VAL A 181 14.76 6.68 -6.87
CA VAL A 181 13.56 5.88 -7.11
C VAL A 181 13.02 5.33 -5.78
N GLY A 182 13.88 4.83 -4.90
CA GLY A 182 13.48 4.28 -3.60
C GLY A 182 12.79 5.31 -2.69
N GLU A 183 13.32 6.53 -2.58
CA GLU A 183 12.69 7.60 -1.79
C GLU A 183 11.35 8.04 -2.35
N THR A 184 11.25 8.14 -3.67
CA THR A 184 10.00 8.50 -4.35
C THR A 184 8.92 7.45 -4.11
N GLN A 185 9.28 6.17 -4.16
CA GLN A 185 8.35 5.07 -3.90
C GLN A 185 7.94 5.01 -2.41
N ASN A 186 8.85 5.27 -1.50
CA ASN A 186 8.54 5.38 -0.08
C ASN A 186 7.57 6.53 0.23
N LYS A 187 7.66 7.66 -0.51
CA LYS A 187 6.68 8.76 -0.41
C LYS A 187 5.30 8.31 -0.92
N LEU A 188 5.25 7.60 -2.06
CA LEU A 188 3.99 7.04 -2.57
C LEU A 188 3.30 6.17 -1.52
N LEU A 189 4.02 5.22 -0.95
CA LEU A 189 3.47 4.28 0.02
C LEU A 189 3.02 4.96 1.32
N ARG A 190 3.75 5.98 1.79
CA ARG A 190 3.35 6.77 2.97
C ARG A 190 2.09 7.60 2.72
N ASN A 191 1.96 8.14 1.50
CA ASN A 191 0.86 9.06 1.18
C ASN A 191 -0.40 8.33 0.72
N LEU A 192 -0.26 7.18 0.06
CA LEU A 192 -1.36 6.41 -0.51
C LEU A 192 -2.56 6.20 0.45
N PRO A 193 -2.36 5.86 1.74
CA PRO A 193 -3.46 5.68 2.69
C PRO A 193 -4.30 6.92 2.96
N TYR A 194 -3.80 8.13 2.67
CA TYR A 194 -4.59 9.36 2.82
C TYR A 194 -5.56 9.59 1.65
N PHE A 195 -5.32 8.92 0.50
CA PHE A 195 -6.10 9.08 -0.72
C PHE A 195 -7.08 7.93 -0.94
N ILE A 196 -6.83 6.76 -0.33
CA ILE A 196 -7.65 5.56 -0.50
C ILE A 196 -8.63 5.44 0.66
N ASP A 197 -9.92 5.50 0.32
CA ASP A 197 -11.00 5.02 1.17
C ASP A 197 -11.09 3.49 1.00
N GLN A 198 -11.05 2.77 2.10
CA GLN A 198 -10.96 1.30 2.11
C GLN A 198 -12.18 0.61 1.49
N ASP A 199 -13.33 1.28 1.47
CA ASP A 199 -14.59 0.74 0.97
C ASP A 199 -14.84 1.10 -0.50
N LYS A 200 -13.94 1.84 -1.16
CA LYS A 200 -14.09 2.28 -2.55
C LYS A 200 -13.17 1.53 -3.51
N ASN A 201 -13.62 1.51 -4.76
CA ASN A 201 -12.85 0.97 -5.86
C ASN A 201 -12.03 2.05 -6.56
N TYR A 202 -10.79 1.73 -6.94
CA TYR A 202 -9.87 2.68 -7.54
C TYR A 202 -9.21 2.15 -8.81
N ILE A 203 -9.06 3.04 -9.78
CA ILE A 203 -8.02 2.94 -10.82
C ILE A 203 -6.82 3.75 -10.31
N LEU A 204 -5.68 3.10 -10.14
CA LEU A 204 -4.43 3.75 -9.75
C LEU A 204 -3.49 3.77 -10.94
N ASP A 205 -3.26 4.93 -11.55
CA ASP A 205 -2.33 5.06 -12.66
C ASP A 205 -0.89 5.31 -12.20
N GLY A 206 0.05 4.62 -12.83
CA GLY A 206 1.46 4.72 -12.47
C GLY A 206 2.40 4.15 -13.53
N HIS A 207 3.58 3.76 -13.09
CA HIS A 207 4.64 3.20 -13.91
C HIS A 207 5.21 1.95 -13.26
N PHE A 208 5.63 0.99 -14.09
CA PHE A 208 6.42 -0.17 -13.65
C PHE A 208 7.92 0.16 -13.64
N CYS A 209 8.34 1.06 -14.52
CA CYS A 209 9.71 1.56 -14.61
C CYS A 209 9.72 3.09 -14.60
N LEU A 210 10.81 3.69 -14.17
CA LEU A 210 11.01 5.14 -14.13
C LEU A 210 12.26 5.52 -14.94
N LEU A 211 12.20 6.65 -15.62
CA LEU A 211 13.37 7.29 -16.21
C LEU A 211 14.13 8.05 -15.13
N THR A 212 15.41 7.74 -14.98
CA THR A 212 16.32 8.48 -14.10
C THR A 212 16.90 9.71 -14.81
N GLU A 213 17.40 10.66 -14.05
CA GLU A 213 18.04 11.88 -14.57
C GLU A 213 19.21 11.58 -15.54
N HIS A 214 19.88 10.45 -15.37
CA HIS A 214 20.99 10.00 -16.23
C HIS A 214 20.53 9.22 -17.47
N GLY A 215 19.22 9.21 -17.78
CA GLY A 215 18.64 8.52 -18.93
C GLY A 215 18.53 7.01 -18.76
N GLY A 216 18.79 6.47 -17.57
CA GLY A 216 18.57 5.08 -17.23
C GLY A 216 17.08 4.76 -17.09
N ILE A 217 16.71 3.49 -17.24
CA ILE A 217 15.36 3.00 -16.98
C ILE A 217 15.46 2.02 -15.81
N GLU A 218 14.93 2.43 -14.65
CA GLU A 218 14.95 1.67 -13.41
C GLU A 218 13.57 1.09 -13.10
N ARG A 219 13.53 -0.11 -12.54
CA ARG A 219 12.30 -0.79 -12.10
C ARG A 219 11.81 -0.19 -10.79
N VAL A 220 10.51 -0.01 -10.67
CA VAL A 220 9.86 0.24 -9.37
C VAL A 220 9.99 -1.04 -8.52
N PRO A 221 10.44 -0.98 -7.27
CA PRO A 221 10.56 -2.16 -6.42
C PRO A 221 9.26 -2.96 -6.33
N ILE A 222 9.36 -4.29 -6.34
CA ILE A 222 8.19 -5.20 -6.32
C ILE A 222 7.33 -4.98 -5.08
N GLU A 223 7.95 -4.65 -3.95
CA GLU A 223 7.32 -4.39 -2.66
C GLU A 223 6.29 -3.24 -2.72
N VAL A 224 6.46 -2.33 -3.67
CA VAL A 224 5.50 -1.24 -3.92
C VAL A 224 4.18 -1.80 -4.43
N PHE A 225 4.24 -2.72 -5.39
CA PHE A 225 3.05 -3.37 -5.95
C PHE A 225 2.42 -4.35 -4.97
N GLU A 226 3.22 -5.11 -4.24
CA GLU A 226 2.73 -5.97 -3.16
C GLU A 226 1.95 -5.17 -2.13
N THR A 227 2.45 -3.99 -1.78
CA THR A 227 1.81 -3.08 -0.83
C THR A 227 0.51 -2.51 -1.36
N MET A 228 0.50 -2.02 -2.59
CA MET A 228 -0.72 -1.55 -3.25
C MET A 228 -1.73 -2.69 -3.39
N SER A 229 -1.23 -3.94 -3.48
CA SER A 229 -2.03 -5.17 -3.61
C SER A 229 -3.16 -5.00 -4.63
N PRO A 230 -2.84 -4.74 -5.90
CA PRO A 230 -3.85 -4.59 -6.94
C PRO A 230 -4.58 -5.92 -7.14
N SER A 231 -5.87 -5.86 -7.46
CA SER A 231 -6.66 -7.04 -7.81
C SER A 231 -6.51 -7.41 -9.30
N MET A 232 -6.01 -6.49 -10.11
CA MET A 232 -5.73 -6.65 -11.53
C MET A 232 -4.69 -5.63 -11.97
N ILE A 233 -3.90 -5.97 -12.96
CA ILE A 233 -2.95 -5.08 -13.62
C ILE A 233 -3.39 -4.87 -15.08
N VAL A 234 -3.35 -3.63 -15.53
CA VAL A 234 -3.54 -3.25 -16.93
C VAL A 234 -2.27 -2.55 -17.40
N VAL A 235 -1.66 -3.01 -18.48
CA VAL A 235 -0.55 -2.31 -19.13
C VAL A 235 -0.99 -1.73 -20.46
N LEU A 236 -0.86 -0.42 -20.60
CA LEU A 236 -1.17 0.28 -21.83
C LEU A 236 0.05 0.38 -22.72
N LYS A 237 -0.16 0.16 -24.01
CA LYS A 237 0.85 0.34 -25.06
C LYS A 237 0.30 1.18 -26.21
N GLU A 238 1.19 1.80 -26.96
CA GLU A 238 0.86 2.57 -28.14
C GLU A 238 2.08 2.54 -29.11
N GLU A 239 1.89 2.91 -30.34
CA GLU A 239 2.99 3.07 -31.29
C GLU A 239 4.01 4.09 -30.74
N PRO A 240 5.31 3.74 -30.62
CA PRO A 240 6.32 4.62 -30.05
C PRO A 240 6.40 6.00 -30.70
N ASN A 241 6.19 6.09 -32.02
CA ASN A 241 6.12 7.36 -32.75
C ASN A 241 4.99 8.27 -32.23
N VAL A 242 3.81 7.69 -31.95
CA VAL A 242 2.67 8.43 -31.42
C VAL A 242 2.96 8.95 -30.00
N ILE A 243 3.60 8.12 -29.19
CA ILE A 243 4.02 8.52 -27.83
C ILE A 243 5.04 9.65 -27.90
N CYS A 244 6.08 9.54 -28.75
CA CYS A 244 7.08 10.59 -28.96
C CYS A 244 6.43 11.91 -29.39
N GLN A 245 5.50 11.89 -30.34
CA GLN A 245 4.80 13.09 -30.78
C GLN A 245 4.03 13.75 -29.63
N ARG A 246 3.29 12.98 -28.86
CA ARG A 246 2.52 13.48 -27.69
C ARG A 246 3.44 14.10 -26.63
N LEU A 247 4.55 13.46 -26.32
CA LEU A 247 5.51 13.94 -25.32
C LEU A 247 6.23 15.20 -25.77
N ASN A 248 6.72 15.22 -27.03
CA ASN A 248 7.43 16.37 -27.59
C ASN A 248 6.52 17.61 -27.74
N GLN A 249 5.19 17.42 -27.90
CA GLN A 249 4.22 18.51 -27.91
C GLN A 249 3.92 19.05 -26.50
N ARG A 250 3.98 18.18 -25.48
CA ARG A 250 3.64 18.52 -24.09
C ARG A 250 4.82 19.08 -23.29
N ASP A 251 5.96 18.46 -23.47
CA ASP A 251 7.17 18.73 -22.71
C ASP A 251 8.19 19.50 -23.55
N SER A 252 8.98 20.38 -22.95
CA SER A 252 10.06 21.11 -23.65
C SER A 252 11.30 20.23 -23.92
N HIS A 253 11.17 18.92 -23.77
CA HIS A 253 12.23 17.93 -23.91
C HIS A 253 11.99 17.05 -25.12
N ASN A 254 13.05 16.76 -25.89
CA ASN A 254 12.96 15.86 -27.04
C ASN A 254 13.29 14.42 -26.64
N TYR A 255 12.28 13.56 -26.68
CA TYR A 255 12.47 12.13 -26.44
C TYR A 255 12.82 11.42 -27.74
N SER A 256 13.86 10.56 -27.72
CA SER A 256 14.19 9.75 -28.88
C SER A 256 13.24 8.57 -29.04
N LEU A 257 13.04 8.14 -30.27
CA LEU A 257 12.19 6.99 -30.59
C LEU A 257 12.72 5.70 -29.96
N GLU A 258 14.06 5.53 -29.95
CA GLU A 258 14.75 4.39 -29.36
C GLU A 258 14.50 4.32 -27.87
N LEU A 259 14.60 5.45 -27.16
CA LEU A 259 14.35 5.52 -25.72
C LEU A 259 12.90 5.12 -25.38
N ILE A 260 11.93 5.67 -26.10
CA ILE A 260 10.50 5.36 -25.86
C ILE A 260 10.19 3.91 -26.18
N THR A 261 10.77 3.35 -27.25
CA THR A 261 10.60 1.94 -27.61
C THR A 261 11.14 1.02 -26.52
N GLU A 262 12.35 1.30 -26.05
CA GLU A 262 12.98 0.50 -24.98
C GLU A 262 12.26 0.66 -23.65
N PHE A 263 11.81 1.87 -23.33
CA PHE A 263 11.06 2.14 -22.12
C PHE A 263 9.73 1.37 -22.10
N GLN A 264 8.95 1.44 -23.19
CA GLN A 264 7.71 0.69 -23.32
C GLN A 264 7.94 -0.83 -23.24
N ARG A 265 9.00 -1.33 -23.87
CA ARG A 265 9.37 -2.75 -23.80
C ARG A 265 9.63 -3.19 -22.35
N LYS A 266 10.42 -2.41 -21.58
CA LYS A 266 10.71 -2.70 -20.18
C LYS A 266 9.47 -2.62 -19.30
N GLU A 267 8.59 -1.63 -19.50
CA GLU A 267 7.31 -1.51 -18.81
C GLU A 267 6.46 -2.78 -18.98
N ILE A 268 6.29 -3.25 -20.22
CA ILE A 268 5.47 -4.43 -20.51
C ILE A 268 6.07 -5.70 -19.91
N ILE A 269 7.39 -5.89 -20.04
CA ILE A 269 8.06 -7.08 -19.47
C ILE A 269 7.91 -7.10 -17.96
N TYR A 270 8.19 -5.97 -17.33
CA TYR A 270 8.14 -5.92 -15.87
C TYR A 270 6.70 -5.97 -15.33
N ALA A 271 5.71 -5.43 -16.06
CA ALA A 271 4.30 -5.61 -15.71
C ALA A 271 3.90 -7.09 -15.63
N LYS A 272 4.41 -7.93 -16.56
CA LYS A 272 4.19 -9.38 -16.54
C LYS A 272 4.82 -10.04 -15.32
N GLU A 273 6.09 -9.74 -15.06
CA GLU A 273 6.80 -10.26 -13.89
C GLU A 273 6.07 -9.89 -12.57
N VAL A 274 5.59 -8.64 -12.46
CA VAL A 274 4.82 -8.17 -11.29
C VAL A 274 3.49 -8.93 -11.17
N ALA A 275 2.73 -9.07 -12.27
CA ALA A 275 1.47 -9.78 -12.26
C ALA A 275 1.63 -11.26 -11.86
N ASP A 276 2.65 -11.92 -12.41
CA ASP A 276 2.99 -13.32 -12.09
C ASP A 276 3.38 -13.45 -10.60
N THR A 277 4.21 -12.55 -10.09
CA THR A 277 4.64 -12.55 -8.68
C THR A 277 3.47 -12.35 -7.73
N LEU A 278 2.54 -11.44 -8.08
CA LEU A 278 1.37 -11.15 -7.24
C LEU A 278 0.23 -12.16 -7.44
N GLY A 279 0.30 -13.03 -8.45
CA GLY A 279 -0.77 -13.96 -8.80
C GLY A 279 -2.06 -13.25 -9.24
N VAL A 280 -1.97 -12.09 -9.92
CA VAL A 280 -3.12 -11.30 -10.35
C VAL A 280 -3.28 -11.28 -11.87
N PRO A 281 -4.52 -11.13 -12.39
CA PRO A 281 -4.73 -11.02 -13.82
C PRO A 281 -3.99 -9.82 -14.42
N LEU A 282 -3.39 -10.03 -15.61
CA LEU A 282 -2.79 -8.99 -16.43
C LEU A 282 -3.56 -8.83 -17.74
N GLU A 283 -3.95 -7.60 -18.06
CA GLU A 283 -4.52 -7.22 -19.34
C GLU A 283 -3.59 -6.26 -20.09
N GLU A 284 -3.35 -6.53 -21.36
CA GLU A 284 -2.63 -5.61 -22.25
C GLU A 284 -3.60 -4.99 -23.25
N CYS A 285 -3.55 -3.67 -23.43
CA CYS A 285 -4.28 -3.06 -24.54
C CYS A 285 -3.52 -1.90 -25.18
N ASN A 286 -3.81 -1.72 -26.48
CA ASN A 286 -3.42 -0.50 -27.18
C ASN A 286 -4.36 0.64 -26.72
N SER A 287 -3.81 1.80 -26.38
CA SER A 287 -4.55 2.93 -25.82
C SER A 287 -5.72 3.40 -26.72
N THR A 288 -5.66 3.12 -28.03
CA THR A 288 -6.69 3.46 -29.00
C THR A 288 -7.78 2.39 -29.14
N ASN A 289 -7.56 1.17 -28.63
CA ASN A 289 -8.51 0.05 -28.74
C ASN A 289 -8.60 -0.79 -27.46
N CYS A 290 -9.15 -0.21 -26.39
CA CYS A 290 -9.26 -0.85 -25.07
C CYS A 290 -10.67 -1.36 -24.73
N LYS A 291 -11.61 -1.47 -25.68
CA LYS A 291 -13.02 -1.78 -25.35
C LYS A 291 -13.18 -3.06 -24.51
N ASN A 292 -12.53 -4.15 -24.92
CA ASN A 292 -12.62 -5.44 -24.20
C ASN A 292 -11.98 -5.37 -22.82
N VAL A 293 -10.83 -4.70 -22.70
CA VAL A 293 -10.13 -4.51 -21.41
C VAL A 293 -10.95 -3.62 -20.47
N ILE A 294 -11.61 -2.58 -21.01
CA ILE A 294 -12.54 -1.76 -20.21
C ILE A 294 -13.69 -2.62 -19.64
N LEU A 295 -14.26 -3.54 -20.43
CA LEU A 295 -15.31 -4.43 -19.96
C LEU A 295 -14.78 -5.43 -18.92
N SER A 296 -13.58 -5.98 -19.11
CA SER A 296 -12.90 -6.85 -18.15
C SER A 296 -12.67 -6.12 -16.81
N VAL A 297 -12.15 -4.89 -16.88
CA VAL A 297 -11.93 -4.03 -15.70
C VAL A 297 -13.24 -3.75 -14.96
N LEU A 298 -14.30 -3.36 -15.67
CA LEU A 298 -15.60 -3.09 -15.05
C LEU A 298 -16.23 -4.34 -14.43
N GLY A 299 -16.01 -5.52 -15.02
CA GLY A 299 -16.48 -6.81 -14.50
C GLY A 299 -15.68 -7.33 -13.30
N SER A 300 -14.50 -6.78 -13.04
CA SER A 300 -13.64 -7.19 -11.93
C SER A 300 -13.92 -6.44 -10.63
N PHE A 301 -14.68 -5.36 -10.65
CA PHE A 301 -15.17 -4.65 -9.47
C PHE A 301 -16.52 -5.22 -9.00
#